data_cd5c679431906e1ffe40e8f82ae4ba30
#
_entry.id   cd5c679431906e1ffe40e8f82ae4ba30
#
_cell.length_a   1.000
_cell.length_b   1.000
_cell.length_c   1.000
_cell.angle_alpha   90.00
_cell.angle_beta   90.00
_cell.angle_gamma   90.00
#
_symmetry.space_group_name_H-M   'P 1'
#
loop_
_entity.id
_entity.type
_entity.pdbx_description
1 polymer ?
#
loop_
_entity_poly.entity_id
_entity_poly.type
_entity_poly.pdbx_seq_one_letter_code
_entity_poly.pdbx_strand_id
1 'polypeptide(L)'
;MKVQIKDTEKGQAIVYLVIGLVVFLGFVALAIDGGMALADRRHAQNGADAASLAGGGAAAEYMEAKNVTTLNWDCYNNGNILAAIGQAENTAIQRAGANNFTIGQGIIDGNGTVAACGSTNYIGFTDHYLDVTVDISATTQSNFLQIIFPQALHSEVEAVARVRPRHPPAFGSAIVACNPDMCGGAGTPGGVFSGGGKIFLDGGGIFSNGCLNGNGGPTIVITDSVAMGRDLDPGNANWDPAPLQTPLELDCDQFNFSPPNCSDPAAHIINSGKLPNVPTVLDGLYCINGNLSINGNEEITGTNVTIYVPTGKLTINGTPTIHLASPPPDSAYPPAMPGVLIYLPPTNSNAVVMNGTEDSWFIGMLLAPSSTITLNGTGGNSYQGQVIGWNVNVGGTSDTY
;
A
#
# COMPACT_ATOMS: atom_id res chain seq x y z
N MET A 1 7.13 1.71 98.71
CA MET A 1 6.81 2.77 97.78
C MET A 1 5.96 2.13 96.65
N LYS A 2 4.63 2.30 96.70
CA LYS A 2 3.71 1.74 95.67
C LYS A 2 3.58 2.78 94.56
N VAL A 3 4.08 2.48 93.42
CA VAL A 3 3.83 3.31 92.21
C VAL A 3 2.40 3.02 91.76
N GLN A 4 1.51 3.99 91.96
CA GLN A 4 0.19 3.97 91.27
C GLN A 4 0.40 4.32 89.84
N ILE A 5 0.24 3.33 88.97
CA ILE A 5 0.10 3.54 87.54
C ILE A 5 -1.32 4.10 87.34
N LYS A 6 -1.41 5.34 86.96
CA LYS A 6 -2.65 6.06 86.68
C LYS A 6 -3.20 5.58 85.33
N ASP A 7 -4.25 4.75 85.36
CA ASP A 7 -4.99 4.27 84.20
C ASP A 7 -5.78 5.43 83.55
N THR A 8 -5.09 6.30 82.81
CA THR A 8 -5.73 7.44 82.11
C THR A 8 -5.79 7.29 80.61
N GLU A 9 -5.36 6.15 80.04
CA GLU A 9 -5.22 6.03 78.61
C GLU A 9 -6.34 5.23 77.87
N LYS A 10 -7.31 4.66 78.61
CA LYS A 10 -8.34 3.76 78.01
C LYS A 10 -9.34 4.48 77.10
N GLY A 11 -9.45 5.83 77.21
CA GLY A 11 -10.33 6.58 76.30
C GLY A 11 -9.71 7.03 74.99
N GLN A 12 -8.39 7.25 74.95
CA GLN A 12 -7.71 7.74 73.70
C GLN A 12 -7.63 6.71 72.66
N ALA A 13 -7.48 5.41 72.99
CA ALA A 13 -7.41 4.32 71.95
C ALA A 13 -8.68 4.21 71.10
N ILE A 14 -9.85 4.48 71.71
CA ILE A 14 -11.13 4.44 70.97
C ILE A 14 -11.20 5.57 69.90
N VAL A 15 -10.72 6.77 70.25
CA VAL A 15 -10.71 7.93 69.38
C VAL A 15 -9.80 7.65 68.12
N TYR A 16 -8.59 7.12 68.38
CA TYR A 16 -7.68 6.75 67.27
C TYR A 16 -8.24 5.62 66.47
N LEU A 17 -8.93 4.64 67.03
CA LEU A 17 -9.57 3.56 66.35
C LEU A 17 -10.71 4.06 65.41
N VAL A 18 -11.55 4.98 65.93
CA VAL A 18 -12.63 5.59 65.11
C VAL A 18 -12.06 6.43 63.99
N ILE A 19 -11.03 7.25 64.22
CA ILE A 19 -10.37 8.03 63.18
C ILE A 19 -9.72 7.09 62.14
N GLY A 20 -9.01 6.06 62.59
CA GLY A 20 -8.40 5.05 61.71
C GLY A 20 -9.41 4.30 60.87
N LEU A 21 -10.58 3.96 61.42
CA LEU A 21 -11.68 3.33 60.71
C LEU A 21 -12.24 4.24 59.60
N VAL A 22 -12.46 5.52 59.90
CA VAL A 22 -12.95 6.50 58.92
C VAL A 22 -11.97 6.67 57.76
N VAL A 23 -10.66 6.77 58.07
CA VAL A 23 -9.61 6.85 57.03
C VAL A 23 -9.57 5.58 56.21
N PHE A 24 -9.64 4.40 56.83
CA PHE A 24 -9.67 3.12 56.10
C PHE A 24 -10.89 3.00 55.19
N LEU A 25 -12.10 3.37 55.66
CA LEU A 25 -13.30 3.40 54.85
C LEU A 25 -13.17 4.39 53.66
N GLY A 26 -12.49 5.53 53.89
CA GLY A 26 -12.18 6.48 52.82
C GLY A 26 -11.30 5.89 51.71
N PHE A 27 -10.26 5.12 52.08
CA PHE A 27 -9.44 4.42 51.08
C PHE A 27 -10.20 3.32 50.33
N VAL A 28 -11.05 2.54 51.02
CA VAL A 28 -11.89 1.52 50.38
C VAL A 28 -12.87 2.17 49.42
N ALA A 29 -13.49 3.26 49.80
CA ALA A 29 -14.41 4.04 48.95
C ALA A 29 -13.69 4.55 47.67
N LEU A 30 -12.52 5.12 47.82
CA LEU A 30 -11.70 5.61 46.70
C LEU A 30 -11.27 4.46 45.78
N ALA A 31 -10.91 3.30 46.32
CA ALA A 31 -10.51 2.14 45.53
C ALA A 31 -11.69 1.59 44.72
N ILE A 32 -12.89 1.54 45.28
CA ILE A 32 -14.10 1.05 44.54
C ILE A 32 -14.52 2.04 43.46
N ASP A 33 -14.72 3.32 43.83
CA ASP A 33 -15.19 4.33 42.87
C ASP A 33 -14.14 4.60 41.76
N GLY A 34 -12.85 4.63 42.12
CA GLY A 34 -11.75 4.75 41.16
C GLY A 34 -11.63 3.53 40.22
N GLY A 35 -11.85 2.32 40.78
CA GLY A 35 -11.89 1.10 40.01
C GLY A 35 -13.03 1.08 38.98
N MET A 36 -14.22 1.55 39.37
CA MET A 36 -15.37 1.68 38.45
C MET A 36 -15.12 2.72 37.36
N ALA A 37 -14.59 3.89 37.71
CA ALA A 37 -14.27 4.92 36.75
C ALA A 37 -13.23 4.44 35.69
N LEU A 38 -12.22 3.68 36.12
CA LEU A 38 -11.25 3.06 35.21
C LEU A 38 -11.87 1.97 34.31
N ALA A 39 -12.80 1.18 34.87
CA ALA A 39 -13.52 0.17 34.07
C ALA A 39 -14.41 0.81 32.99
N ASP A 40 -15.17 1.84 33.34
CA ASP A 40 -16.02 2.58 32.44
C ASP A 40 -15.21 3.28 31.35
N ARG A 41 -14.07 3.89 31.72
CA ARG A 41 -13.16 4.49 30.73
C ARG A 41 -12.62 3.46 29.74
N ARG A 42 -12.23 2.26 30.22
CA ARG A 42 -11.78 1.18 29.31
C ARG A 42 -12.90 0.67 28.42
N HIS A 43 -14.11 0.58 28.95
CA HIS A 43 -15.28 0.20 28.16
C HIS A 43 -15.58 1.24 27.08
N ALA A 44 -15.52 2.53 27.40
CA ALA A 44 -15.68 3.63 26.46
C ALA A 44 -14.59 3.60 25.39
N GLN A 45 -13.31 3.38 25.75
CA GLN A 45 -12.20 3.27 24.80
C GLN A 45 -12.42 2.10 23.82
N ASN A 46 -12.78 0.91 24.34
CA ASN A 46 -13.07 -0.24 23.47
C ASN A 46 -14.27 0.04 22.55
N GLY A 47 -15.25 0.80 23.03
CA GLY A 47 -16.40 1.24 22.22
C GLY A 47 -15.99 2.18 21.10
N ALA A 48 -15.14 3.18 21.39
CA ALA A 48 -14.62 4.14 20.44
C ALA A 48 -13.72 3.45 19.38
N ASP A 49 -12.80 2.58 19.82
CA ASP A 49 -11.93 1.81 18.94
C ASP A 49 -12.75 0.91 17.99
N ALA A 50 -13.73 0.19 18.54
CA ALA A 50 -14.59 -0.67 17.73
C ALA A 50 -15.44 0.13 16.72
N ALA A 51 -15.91 1.33 17.11
CA ALA A 51 -16.72 2.18 16.25
C ALA A 51 -15.89 2.83 15.13
N SER A 52 -14.72 3.38 15.47
CA SER A 52 -13.82 3.99 14.48
C SER A 52 -13.33 2.97 13.45
N LEU A 53 -12.92 1.76 13.89
CA LEU A 53 -12.51 0.67 13.00
C LEU A 53 -13.66 0.18 12.10
N ALA A 54 -14.89 0.05 12.63
CA ALA A 54 -16.04 -0.34 11.84
C ALA A 54 -16.40 0.72 10.79
N GLY A 55 -16.35 2.00 11.17
CA GLY A 55 -16.55 3.12 10.25
C GLY A 55 -15.46 3.16 9.17
N GLY A 56 -14.20 3.01 9.56
CA GLY A 56 -13.07 2.93 8.65
C GLY A 56 -13.21 1.76 7.65
N GLY A 57 -13.60 0.58 8.14
CA GLY A 57 -13.85 -0.59 7.31
C GLY A 57 -14.95 -0.35 6.26
N ALA A 58 -16.06 0.26 6.67
CA ALA A 58 -17.17 0.58 5.75
C ALA A 58 -16.75 1.60 4.69
N ALA A 59 -15.95 2.61 5.05
CA ALA A 59 -15.39 3.55 4.09
C ALA A 59 -14.45 2.85 3.09
N ALA A 60 -13.56 1.98 3.58
CA ALA A 60 -12.63 1.23 2.73
C ALA A 60 -13.37 0.36 1.72
N GLU A 61 -14.36 -0.42 2.17
CA GLU A 61 -15.18 -1.28 1.30
C GLU A 61 -15.92 -0.46 0.24
N TYR A 62 -16.51 0.67 0.64
CA TYR A 62 -17.22 1.53 -0.30
C TYR A 62 -16.30 2.16 -1.34
N MET A 63 -15.14 2.68 -0.92
CA MET A 63 -14.15 3.27 -1.82
C MET A 63 -13.60 2.23 -2.80
N GLU A 64 -13.35 1.01 -2.33
CA GLU A 64 -12.91 -0.11 -3.19
C GLU A 64 -13.96 -0.46 -4.24
N ALA A 65 -15.23 -0.62 -3.83
CA ALA A 65 -16.33 -0.92 -4.73
C ALA A 65 -16.59 0.18 -5.79
N LYS A 66 -16.15 1.41 -5.53
CA LYS A 66 -16.29 2.57 -6.42
C LYS A 66 -15.01 2.94 -7.16
N ASN A 67 -13.97 2.10 -7.08
CA ASN A 67 -12.65 2.35 -7.68
C ASN A 67 -12.09 3.73 -7.31
N VAL A 68 -12.25 4.14 -6.05
CA VAL A 68 -11.62 5.35 -5.54
C VAL A 68 -10.14 5.06 -5.30
N THR A 69 -9.30 5.81 -5.97
CA THR A 69 -7.83 5.71 -5.90
C THR A 69 -7.24 7.07 -5.53
N THR A 70 -5.96 7.11 -5.21
CA THR A 70 -5.24 8.38 -5.01
C THR A 70 -5.26 9.29 -6.24
N LEU A 71 -5.35 8.72 -7.45
CA LEU A 71 -5.35 9.48 -8.70
C LEU A 71 -6.67 10.21 -8.97
N ASN A 72 -7.80 9.65 -8.51
CA ASN A 72 -9.13 10.26 -8.66
C ASN A 72 -9.66 10.84 -7.34
N TRP A 73 -8.77 11.05 -6.37
CA TRP A 73 -9.12 11.62 -5.07
C TRP A 73 -9.45 13.10 -5.18
N ASP A 74 -10.68 13.44 -4.85
CA ASP A 74 -11.13 14.81 -4.64
C ASP A 74 -12.16 14.82 -3.51
N CYS A 75 -11.71 15.19 -2.32
CA CYS A 75 -12.52 15.13 -1.12
C CYS A 75 -13.78 15.99 -1.17
N TYR A 76 -13.75 17.08 -1.92
CA TYR A 76 -14.84 18.07 -1.92
C TYR A 76 -15.81 17.90 -3.07
N ASN A 77 -15.35 17.38 -4.20
CA ASN A 77 -16.14 17.30 -5.42
C ASN A 77 -16.45 15.84 -5.83
N ASN A 78 -15.72 14.85 -5.31
CA ASN A 78 -15.99 13.46 -5.64
C ASN A 78 -17.12 12.89 -4.79
N GLY A 79 -18.29 12.69 -5.41
CA GLY A 79 -19.49 12.16 -4.74
C GLY A 79 -19.29 10.80 -4.09
N ASN A 80 -18.34 9.97 -4.58
CA ASN A 80 -18.02 8.67 -3.99
C ASN A 80 -17.28 8.83 -2.66
N ILE A 81 -16.40 9.84 -2.54
CA ILE A 81 -15.70 10.10 -1.26
C ILE A 81 -16.68 10.66 -0.24
N LEU A 82 -17.54 11.59 -0.64
CA LEU A 82 -18.60 12.12 0.23
C LEU A 82 -19.56 11.01 0.71
N ALA A 83 -19.89 10.07 -0.17
CA ALA A 83 -20.69 8.91 0.21
C ALA A 83 -19.93 7.95 1.15
N ALA A 84 -18.63 7.76 0.95
CA ALA A 84 -17.79 6.96 1.86
C ALA A 84 -17.73 7.58 3.27
N ILE A 85 -17.64 8.92 3.36
CA ILE A 85 -17.74 9.64 4.64
C ILE A 85 -19.06 9.33 5.33
N GLY A 86 -20.18 9.45 4.63
CA GLY A 86 -21.50 9.15 5.19
C GLY A 86 -21.65 7.69 5.63
N GLN A 87 -21.09 6.73 4.89
CA GLN A 87 -21.05 5.30 5.28
C GLN A 87 -20.21 5.08 6.53
N ALA A 88 -19.04 5.73 6.61
CA ALA A 88 -18.16 5.65 7.77
C ALA A 88 -18.87 6.11 9.05
N GLU A 89 -19.45 7.32 9.02
CA GLU A 89 -20.13 7.91 10.18
C GLU A 89 -21.35 7.07 10.62
N ASN A 90 -22.19 6.65 9.67
CA ASN A 90 -23.36 5.83 9.97
C ASN A 90 -22.96 4.48 10.59
N THR A 91 -21.92 3.84 10.08
CA THR A 91 -21.45 2.55 10.59
C THR A 91 -20.79 2.71 11.97
N ALA A 92 -20.04 3.78 12.18
CA ALA A 92 -19.47 4.11 13.49
C ALA A 92 -20.56 4.30 14.54
N ILE A 93 -21.62 5.06 14.23
CA ILE A 93 -22.78 5.27 15.12
C ILE A 93 -23.46 3.94 15.47
N GLN A 94 -23.72 3.09 14.48
CA GLN A 94 -24.32 1.78 14.71
C GLN A 94 -23.45 0.90 15.59
N ARG A 95 -22.13 0.91 15.38
CA ARG A 95 -21.19 0.10 16.16
C ARG A 95 -21.04 0.60 17.58
N ALA A 96 -21.01 1.93 17.80
CA ALA A 96 -21.04 2.52 19.14
C ALA A 96 -22.32 2.11 19.87
N GLY A 97 -23.49 2.16 19.19
CA GLY A 97 -24.78 1.71 19.72
C GLY A 97 -24.76 0.25 20.16
N ALA A 98 -24.13 -0.64 19.38
CA ALA A 98 -23.93 -2.04 19.74
C ALA A 98 -23.06 -2.26 20.99
N ASN A 99 -22.25 -1.26 21.36
CA ASN A 99 -21.45 -1.23 22.59
C ASN A 99 -22.11 -0.37 23.70
N ASN A 100 -23.39 -0.06 23.57
CA ASN A 100 -24.20 0.74 24.50
C ASN A 100 -23.81 2.22 24.62
N PHE A 101 -23.18 2.78 23.60
CA PHE A 101 -22.88 4.22 23.54
C PHE A 101 -23.76 4.87 22.46
N THR A 102 -24.44 5.95 22.85
CA THR A 102 -25.24 6.74 21.91
C THR A 102 -24.41 7.93 21.46
N ILE A 103 -24.00 7.92 20.21
CA ILE A 103 -23.26 9.02 19.57
C ILE A 103 -24.01 9.52 18.36
N GLY A 104 -23.69 10.74 17.89
CA GLY A 104 -24.26 11.34 16.67
C GLY A 104 -23.20 11.69 15.64
N GLN A 105 -23.64 12.23 14.51
CA GLN A 105 -22.74 12.87 13.55
C GLN A 105 -22.25 14.22 14.13
N GLY A 106 -20.98 14.52 13.93
CA GLY A 106 -20.31 15.66 14.54
C GLY A 106 -19.92 15.36 16.01
N ILE A 107 -18.82 15.95 16.45
CA ILE A 107 -18.36 15.82 17.83
C ILE A 107 -18.90 17.01 18.61
N ILE A 108 -19.75 16.75 19.60
CA ILE A 108 -20.36 17.75 20.48
C ILE A 108 -20.10 17.30 21.92
N ASP A 109 -19.47 18.15 22.70
CA ASP A 109 -19.14 17.92 24.11
C ASP A 109 -18.41 16.57 24.34
N GLY A 110 -17.42 16.24 23.48
CA GLY A 110 -16.63 15.02 23.56
C GLY A 110 -17.42 13.74 23.25
N ASN A 111 -18.50 13.84 22.48
CA ASN A 111 -19.33 12.70 22.09
C ASN A 111 -19.80 12.82 20.65
N GLY A 112 -19.41 11.87 19.79
CA GLY A 112 -19.80 11.87 18.38
C GLY A 112 -18.82 11.18 17.47
N THR A 113 -19.08 11.31 16.16
CA THR A 113 -18.17 10.84 15.11
C THR A 113 -18.06 11.83 13.97
N VAL A 114 -16.85 11.95 13.42
CA VAL A 114 -16.55 12.76 12.23
C VAL A 114 -15.63 11.96 11.34
N ALA A 115 -15.96 11.87 10.06
CA ALA A 115 -15.06 11.37 9.04
C ALA A 115 -14.53 12.53 8.19
N ALA A 116 -13.22 12.73 8.20
CA ALA A 116 -12.58 13.87 7.55
C ALA A 116 -11.43 13.42 6.65
N CYS A 117 -11.34 14.06 5.47
CA CYS A 117 -10.21 13.87 4.56
C CYS A 117 -8.96 14.56 5.09
N GLY A 118 -7.83 13.89 4.86
CA GLY A 118 -6.51 14.45 5.06
C GLY A 118 -5.56 14.07 3.95
N SER A 119 -4.40 14.70 3.96
CA SER A 119 -3.31 14.35 3.07
C SER A 119 -1.97 14.55 3.75
N THR A 120 -0.99 13.71 3.38
CA THR A 120 0.41 13.88 3.77
C THR A 120 1.23 13.98 2.50
N ASN A 121 1.96 15.08 2.35
CA ASN A 121 2.82 15.28 1.19
C ASN A 121 4.18 14.64 1.46
N TYR A 122 4.53 13.69 0.61
CA TYR A 122 5.89 13.16 0.50
C TYR A 122 6.57 13.74 -0.73
N ILE A 123 7.88 13.62 -0.79
CA ILE A 123 8.62 13.99 -2.00
C ILE A 123 8.17 13.06 -3.13
N GLY A 124 7.56 13.62 -4.16
CA GLY A 124 7.11 12.89 -5.34
C GLY A 124 5.67 12.37 -5.32
N PHE A 125 4.98 12.34 -4.17
CA PHE A 125 3.57 12.00 -4.15
C PHE A 125 2.80 12.54 -2.94
N THR A 126 1.47 12.65 -3.06
CA THR A 126 0.58 13.00 -1.96
C THR A 126 -0.19 11.77 -1.51
N ASP A 127 -0.01 11.37 -0.24
CA ASP A 127 -0.79 10.31 0.40
C ASP A 127 -2.10 10.89 0.90
N HIS A 128 -3.20 10.49 0.30
CA HIS A 128 -4.55 10.89 0.70
C HIS A 128 -5.13 9.87 1.67
N TYR A 129 -5.93 10.35 2.62
CA TYR A 129 -6.60 9.47 3.59
C TYR A 129 -7.91 10.06 4.10
N LEU A 130 -8.72 9.19 4.68
CA LEU A 130 -9.92 9.51 5.44
C LEU A 130 -9.70 9.08 6.89
N ASP A 131 -9.76 10.01 7.83
CA ASP A 131 -9.73 9.74 9.26
C ASP A 131 -11.16 9.67 9.80
N VAL A 132 -11.49 8.56 10.44
CA VAL A 132 -12.77 8.36 11.13
C VAL A 132 -12.50 8.48 12.63
N THR A 133 -12.84 9.64 13.17
CA THR A 133 -12.69 9.95 14.58
C THR A 133 -13.99 9.65 15.31
N VAL A 134 -13.89 8.99 16.45
CA VAL A 134 -15.00 8.70 17.35
C VAL A 134 -14.62 9.12 18.74
N ASP A 135 -15.41 10.03 19.30
CA ASP A 135 -15.30 10.47 20.70
C ASP A 135 -16.45 9.91 21.50
N ILE A 136 -16.15 9.38 22.68
CA ILE A 136 -17.15 8.88 23.63
C ILE A 136 -16.90 9.52 25.00
N SER A 137 -17.92 10.21 25.50
CA SER A 137 -17.96 10.70 26.87
C SER A 137 -18.69 9.68 27.76
N ALA A 138 -17.99 9.13 28.73
CA ALA A 138 -18.55 8.19 29.71
C ALA A 138 -18.70 8.87 31.07
N THR A 139 -19.85 8.62 31.70
CA THR A 139 -20.19 9.15 33.03
C THR A 139 -20.30 8.00 34.02
N THR A 140 -19.42 8.00 35.03
CA THR A 140 -19.44 7.03 36.10
C THR A 140 -20.13 7.63 37.34
N GLN A 141 -21.16 6.98 37.81
CA GLN A 141 -21.81 7.32 39.09
C GLN A 141 -20.91 6.81 40.25
N SER A 142 -20.45 7.71 41.11
CA SER A 142 -19.72 7.30 42.31
C SER A 142 -20.69 6.81 43.36
N ASN A 143 -20.35 5.72 44.07
CA ASN A 143 -21.18 5.19 45.16
C ASN A 143 -20.83 5.77 46.52
N PHE A 144 -19.56 6.00 46.74
CA PHE A 144 -19.04 6.49 48.03
C PHE A 144 -18.55 7.92 47.95
N LEU A 145 -17.89 8.30 46.88
CA LEU A 145 -17.36 9.63 46.66
C LEU A 145 -18.48 10.70 46.62
N GLN A 146 -19.67 10.34 46.19
CA GLN A 146 -20.82 11.26 46.12
C GLN A 146 -21.21 11.86 47.48
N ILE A 147 -20.80 11.25 48.60
CA ILE A 147 -21.01 11.79 49.96
C ILE A 147 -20.18 13.07 50.15
N ILE A 148 -19.02 13.17 49.52
CA ILE A 148 -18.07 14.26 49.60
C ILE A 148 -18.10 15.14 48.34
N PHE A 149 -18.23 14.49 47.16
CA PHE A 149 -18.32 15.09 45.83
C PHE A 149 -19.57 14.61 45.13
N PRO A 150 -20.65 15.38 45.13
CA PRO A 150 -21.95 14.96 44.55
C PRO A 150 -21.98 14.96 42.99
N GLN A 151 -20.85 15.21 42.34
CA GLN A 151 -20.74 15.21 40.89
C GLN A 151 -20.31 13.83 40.38
N ALA A 152 -20.89 13.42 39.22
CA ALA A 152 -20.45 12.23 38.53
C ALA A 152 -19.05 12.41 37.96
N LEU A 153 -18.29 11.33 37.86
CA LEU A 153 -16.97 11.32 37.23
C LEU A 153 -17.15 11.23 35.71
N HIS A 154 -16.60 12.18 34.99
CA HIS A 154 -16.59 12.18 33.54
C HIS A 154 -15.24 11.73 32.99
N SER A 155 -15.25 10.91 31.94
CA SER A 155 -14.07 10.55 31.19
C SER A 155 -14.37 10.64 29.71
N GLU A 156 -13.50 11.29 28.96
CA GLU A 156 -13.56 11.36 27.51
C GLU A 156 -12.47 10.48 26.90
N VAL A 157 -12.80 9.81 25.81
CA VAL A 157 -11.90 8.95 25.06
C VAL A 157 -12.09 9.21 23.57
N GLU A 158 -10.99 9.18 22.83
CA GLU A 158 -10.95 9.36 21.40
C GLU A 158 -10.32 8.13 20.74
N ALA A 159 -10.85 7.75 19.59
CA ALA A 159 -10.26 6.75 18.70
C ALA A 159 -10.33 7.21 17.25
N VAL A 160 -9.24 7.01 16.51
CA VAL A 160 -9.14 7.39 15.10
C VAL A 160 -8.75 6.18 14.27
N ALA A 161 -9.56 5.85 13.27
CA ALA A 161 -9.22 4.89 12.24
C ALA A 161 -8.88 5.61 10.93
N ARG A 162 -7.68 5.39 10.41
CA ARG A 162 -7.25 5.96 9.13
C ARG A 162 -7.43 4.98 8.01
N VAL A 163 -8.12 5.41 6.95
CA VAL A 163 -8.34 4.66 5.72
C VAL A 163 -7.65 5.37 4.58
N ARG A 164 -6.91 4.62 3.78
CA ARG A 164 -6.28 5.14 2.56
C ARG A 164 -6.99 4.59 1.33
N PRO A 165 -7.17 5.40 0.28
CA PRO A 165 -7.62 4.89 -1.00
C PRO A 165 -6.58 3.94 -1.58
N ARG A 166 -7.00 3.12 -2.54
CA ARG A 166 -6.06 2.26 -3.27
C ARG A 166 -4.97 3.12 -3.90
N HIS A 167 -3.73 2.80 -3.60
CA HIS A 167 -2.59 3.33 -4.34
C HIS A 167 -2.38 2.51 -5.61
N PRO A 168 -2.04 3.15 -6.73
CA PRO A 168 -1.44 2.41 -7.83
C PRO A 168 -0.23 1.63 -7.31
N PRO A 169 0.01 0.41 -7.76
CA PRO A 169 1.21 -0.32 -7.40
C PRO A 169 2.45 0.57 -7.57
N ALA A 170 3.39 0.50 -6.63
CA ALA A 170 4.63 1.27 -6.66
C ALA A 170 4.45 2.79 -6.84
N PHE A 171 3.49 3.37 -6.12
CA PHE A 171 3.21 4.82 -6.14
C PHE A 171 2.88 5.38 -7.53
N GLY A 172 2.37 4.55 -8.45
CA GLY A 172 2.08 4.93 -9.83
C GLY A 172 3.30 4.99 -10.74
N SER A 173 4.44 4.44 -10.31
CA SER A 173 5.62 4.38 -11.14
C SER A 173 5.45 3.37 -12.28
N ALA A 174 5.80 3.77 -13.49
CA ALA A 174 5.80 2.90 -14.67
C ALA A 174 6.94 1.89 -14.61
N ILE A 175 8.08 2.27 -14.04
CA ILE A 175 9.26 1.41 -13.90
C ILE A 175 9.60 1.28 -12.42
N VAL A 176 9.76 0.03 -11.96
CA VAL A 176 10.02 -0.31 -10.56
C VAL A 176 11.19 -1.28 -10.46
N ALA A 177 12.22 -0.88 -9.70
CA ALA A 177 13.32 -1.75 -9.31
C ALA A 177 13.23 -2.10 -7.82
N CYS A 178 13.12 -3.39 -7.53
CA CYS A 178 12.91 -3.91 -6.17
C CYS A 178 14.21 -4.06 -5.37
N ASN A 179 15.37 -4.09 -6.02
CA ASN A 179 16.67 -4.28 -5.36
C ASN A 179 16.96 -3.14 -4.38
N PRO A 180 17.19 -3.43 -3.06
CA PRO A 180 17.44 -2.42 -2.05
C PRO A 180 18.90 -1.95 -2.00
N ASP A 181 19.81 -2.52 -2.81
CA ASP A 181 21.23 -2.20 -2.77
C ASP A 181 21.48 -0.75 -3.20
N MET A 182 22.36 -0.08 -2.46
CA MET A 182 22.73 1.30 -2.72
C MET A 182 23.73 1.43 -3.88
N CYS A 183 23.88 2.63 -4.43
CA CYS A 183 24.85 2.92 -5.48
C CYS A 183 26.30 2.64 -5.04
N GLY A 184 27.16 2.24 -5.98
CA GLY A 184 28.58 2.00 -5.72
C GLY A 184 28.97 0.56 -5.38
N GLY A 185 28.03 -0.40 -5.41
CA GLY A 185 28.32 -1.85 -5.31
C GLY A 185 28.92 -2.43 -6.60
N ALA A 186 29.48 -3.64 -6.52
CA ALA A 186 29.95 -4.39 -7.69
C ALA A 186 28.74 -4.91 -8.51
N GLY A 187 28.50 -4.29 -9.64
CA GLY A 187 27.29 -4.43 -10.44
C GLY A 187 26.41 -3.20 -10.20
N THR A 188 25.62 -2.80 -11.15
CA THR A 188 24.71 -1.65 -11.03
C THR A 188 23.36 -2.13 -10.50
N PRO A 189 23.14 -2.13 -9.17
CA PRO A 189 21.87 -2.59 -8.60
C PRO A 189 20.78 -1.53 -8.79
N GLY A 190 19.55 -2.00 -8.92
CA GLY A 190 18.36 -1.13 -8.97
C GLY A 190 17.96 -0.72 -10.38
N GLY A 191 17.63 0.56 -10.55
CA GLY A 191 17.24 1.15 -11.82
C GLY A 191 18.43 1.76 -12.55
N VAL A 192 18.80 1.23 -13.72
CA VAL A 192 19.91 1.73 -14.54
C VAL A 192 19.40 2.21 -15.88
N PHE A 193 19.66 3.48 -16.16
CA PHE A 193 19.29 4.13 -17.41
C PHE A 193 20.55 4.47 -18.19
N SER A 194 20.72 3.87 -19.37
CA SER A 194 21.98 3.95 -20.11
C SER A 194 21.76 4.15 -21.61
N GLY A 195 22.85 4.51 -22.30
CA GLY A 195 22.82 4.70 -23.76
C GLY A 195 22.88 6.17 -24.17
N GLY A 196 22.50 6.48 -25.40
CA GLY A 196 22.50 7.84 -25.96
C GLY A 196 21.15 8.30 -26.48
N GLY A 197 20.12 7.47 -26.36
CA GLY A 197 18.77 7.75 -26.82
C GLY A 197 17.93 8.56 -25.81
N LYS A 198 16.70 8.84 -26.22
CA LYS A 198 15.70 9.47 -25.35
C LYS A 198 14.76 8.41 -24.80
N ILE A 199 14.55 8.47 -23.50
CA ILE A 199 13.57 7.64 -22.77
C ILE A 199 12.45 8.58 -22.36
N PHE A 200 11.23 8.29 -22.81
CA PHE A 200 10.06 9.09 -22.53
C PHE A 200 9.04 8.29 -21.74
N LEU A 201 8.64 8.80 -20.58
CA LEU A 201 7.64 8.18 -19.70
C LEU A 201 6.47 9.14 -19.55
N ASP A 202 5.29 8.70 -19.92
CA ASP A 202 4.06 9.47 -19.83
C ASP A 202 3.07 8.82 -18.85
N GLY A 203 2.58 9.60 -17.90
CA GLY A 203 1.60 9.14 -16.91
C GLY A 203 2.14 8.23 -15.81
N GLY A 204 3.47 8.04 -15.70
CA GLY A 204 4.08 7.23 -14.66
C GLY A 204 5.54 7.58 -14.41
N GLY A 205 6.00 7.38 -13.18
CA GLY A 205 7.38 7.67 -12.76
C GLY A 205 8.30 6.45 -12.79
N ILE A 206 9.45 6.64 -12.15
CA ILE A 206 10.44 5.60 -11.89
C ILE A 206 10.59 5.48 -10.38
N PHE A 207 10.62 4.25 -9.86
CA PHE A 207 10.92 3.99 -8.45
C PHE A 207 12.00 2.93 -8.31
N SER A 208 13.00 3.19 -7.46
CA SER A 208 14.02 2.22 -7.08
C SER A 208 14.11 2.09 -5.57
N ASN A 209 14.00 0.89 -5.05
CA ASN A 209 14.23 0.58 -3.63
C ASN A 209 15.68 0.82 -3.19
N GLY A 210 16.62 0.88 -4.12
CA GLY A 210 18.02 1.12 -3.89
C GLY A 210 18.56 2.21 -4.81
N CYS A 211 19.58 1.86 -5.59
CA CYS A 211 20.21 2.79 -6.50
C CYS A 211 19.35 3.13 -7.71
N LEU A 212 19.30 4.42 -8.04
CA LEU A 212 18.85 4.93 -9.33
C LEU A 212 20.04 5.56 -10.05
N ASN A 213 20.46 4.95 -11.15
CA ASN A 213 21.68 5.30 -11.86
C ASN A 213 21.39 5.77 -13.29
N GLY A 214 22.09 6.84 -13.72
CA GLY A 214 22.06 7.34 -15.08
C GLY A 214 23.45 7.29 -15.71
N ASN A 215 23.65 6.51 -16.76
CA ASN A 215 24.96 6.27 -17.34
C ASN A 215 24.97 6.41 -18.86
N GLY A 216 26.02 6.97 -19.45
CA GLY A 216 26.17 7.07 -20.90
C GLY A 216 25.48 8.26 -21.58
N GLY A 217 24.77 9.11 -20.86
CA GLY A 217 24.18 10.36 -21.35
C GLY A 217 22.79 10.26 -22.01
N PRO A 218 21.90 9.32 -21.60
CA PRO A 218 20.52 9.32 -22.10
C PRO A 218 19.78 10.59 -21.67
N THR A 219 18.78 10.98 -22.45
CA THR A 219 17.81 12.00 -22.04
C THR A 219 16.54 11.30 -21.54
N ILE A 220 16.22 11.49 -20.25
CA ILE A 220 15.06 10.84 -19.59
C ILE A 220 14.04 11.93 -19.31
N VAL A 221 12.88 11.83 -19.94
CA VAL A 221 11.76 12.77 -19.78
C VAL A 221 10.59 12.06 -19.16
N ILE A 222 10.09 12.58 -18.05
CA ILE A 222 8.96 12.03 -17.31
C ILE A 222 7.89 13.11 -17.20
N THR A 223 6.69 12.83 -17.71
CA THR A 223 5.54 13.74 -17.60
C THR A 223 4.65 13.32 -16.42
N ASP A 224 4.07 14.30 -15.74
CA ASP A 224 3.12 14.12 -14.63
C ASP A 224 3.61 13.26 -13.45
N SER A 225 4.92 13.00 -13.37
CA SER A 225 5.55 12.20 -12.32
C SER A 225 7.04 12.51 -12.19
N VAL A 226 7.77 11.71 -11.43
CA VAL A 226 9.18 11.92 -11.12
C VAL A 226 9.91 10.56 -10.98
N ALA A 227 11.22 10.58 -11.16
CA ALA A 227 12.08 9.47 -10.79
C ALA A 227 12.47 9.56 -9.31
N MET A 228 12.32 8.46 -8.56
CA MET A 228 12.66 8.37 -7.14
C MET A 228 13.55 7.17 -6.86
N GLY A 229 14.55 7.35 -6.00
CA GLY A 229 15.41 6.26 -5.52
C GLY A 229 15.85 6.50 -4.08
N ARG A 230 16.14 5.43 -3.35
CA ARG A 230 16.70 5.54 -1.99
C ARG A 230 18.13 6.09 -2.03
N ASP A 231 18.84 5.79 -3.10
CA ASP A 231 20.14 6.34 -3.39
C ASP A 231 20.25 6.76 -4.86
N LEU A 232 20.98 7.81 -5.15
CA LEU A 232 21.02 8.40 -6.48
C LEU A 232 22.47 8.49 -6.98
N ASP A 233 22.70 7.96 -8.18
CA ASP A 233 23.90 8.21 -8.98
C ASP A 233 23.44 8.64 -10.40
N PRO A 234 22.94 9.89 -10.54
CA PRO A 234 22.35 10.35 -11.81
C PRO A 234 23.35 10.37 -12.97
N GLY A 235 24.65 10.26 -12.68
CA GLY A 235 25.73 10.15 -13.66
C GLY A 235 25.70 11.26 -14.70
N ASN A 236 25.82 10.86 -15.98
CA ASN A 236 25.80 11.77 -17.12
C ASN A 236 24.42 11.85 -17.81
N ALA A 237 23.39 11.19 -17.26
CA ALA A 237 22.05 11.25 -17.84
C ALA A 237 21.42 12.62 -17.64
N ASN A 238 20.68 13.07 -18.65
CA ASN A 238 19.91 14.30 -18.58
C ASN A 238 18.47 13.96 -18.15
N TRP A 239 18.15 14.24 -16.88
CA TRP A 239 16.87 13.95 -16.27
C TRP A 239 15.96 15.17 -16.33
N ASP A 240 14.72 14.97 -16.78
CA ASP A 240 13.68 15.99 -16.77
C ASP A 240 12.32 15.37 -16.33
N PRO A 241 11.89 15.63 -15.08
CA PRO A 241 12.56 16.38 -14.01
C PRO A 241 13.76 15.63 -13.38
N ALA A 242 14.59 16.36 -12.63
CA ALA A 242 15.70 15.76 -11.90
C ALA A 242 15.19 14.68 -10.91
N PRO A 243 15.91 13.56 -10.74
CA PRO A 243 15.49 12.50 -9.84
C PRO A 243 15.56 12.95 -8.37
N LEU A 244 14.69 12.39 -7.55
CA LEU A 244 14.57 12.72 -6.13
C LEU A 244 15.00 11.54 -5.26
N GLN A 245 15.82 11.84 -4.25
CA GLN A 245 16.11 10.85 -3.21
C GLN A 245 14.93 10.75 -2.25
N THR A 246 14.52 9.52 -1.94
CA THR A 246 13.39 9.25 -1.06
C THR A 246 13.73 8.20 0.00
N PRO A 247 13.27 8.37 1.26
CA PRO A 247 13.41 7.33 2.28
C PRO A 247 12.35 6.23 2.13
N LEU A 248 11.42 6.36 1.18
CA LEU A 248 10.37 5.39 0.95
C LEU A 248 10.97 4.05 0.52
N GLU A 249 10.39 2.98 1.03
CA GLU A 249 10.71 1.61 0.67
C GLU A 249 9.42 0.91 0.23
N LEU A 250 9.49 0.26 -0.92
CA LEU A 250 8.41 -0.51 -1.47
C LEU A 250 8.57 -1.96 -1.04
N ASP A 251 7.57 -2.51 -0.38
CA ASP A 251 7.51 -3.95 -0.16
C ASP A 251 7.17 -4.66 -1.47
N CYS A 252 8.18 -5.26 -2.10
CA CYS A 252 8.00 -5.97 -3.35
C CYS A 252 7.33 -7.34 -3.20
N ASP A 253 7.14 -7.84 -1.98
CA ASP A 253 6.36 -9.06 -1.74
C ASP A 253 4.88 -8.88 -2.09
N GLN A 254 4.38 -7.64 -2.16
CA GLN A 254 3.04 -7.35 -2.68
C GLN A 254 2.84 -7.77 -4.15
N PHE A 255 3.93 -7.96 -4.91
CA PHE A 255 3.90 -8.43 -6.30
C PHE A 255 3.99 -9.95 -6.43
N ASN A 256 3.92 -10.69 -5.34
CA ASN A 256 3.87 -12.15 -5.32
C ASN A 256 2.47 -12.63 -5.70
N PHE A 257 2.14 -12.52 -6.97
CA PHE A 257 0.86 -13.02 -7.47
C PHE A 257 0.83 -14.54 -7.49
N SER A 258 -0.35 -15.10 -7.25
CA SER A 258 -0.55 -16.54 -7.38
C SER A 258 -0.26 -16.96 -8.83
N PRO A 259 0.54 -18.03 -9.05
CA PRO A 259 0.80 -18.53 -10.38
C PRO A 259 -0.50 -18.88 -11.13
N PRO A 260 -0.59 -18.58 -12.43
CA PRO A 260 -1.73 -18.98 -13.22
C PRO A 260 -1.80 -20.51 -13.36
N ASN A 261 -3.00 -21.04 -13.57
CA ASN A 261 -3.22 -22.47 -13.67
C ASN A 261 -2.79 -23.03 -15.03
N CYS A 262 -1.56 -23.49 -15.14
CA CYS A 262 -1.04 -24.13 -16.35
C CYS A 262 -1.65 -25.49 -16.66
N SER A 263 -2.40 -26.11 -15.74
CA SER A 263 -3.13 -27.36 -15.97
C SER A 263 -4.54 -27.12 -16.56
N ASP A 264 -4.93 -25.87 -16.73
CA ASP A 264 -6.20 -25.53 -17.37
C ASP A 264 -6.20 -26.00 -18.82
N PRO A 265 -7.27 -26.63 -19.33
CA PRO A 265 -7.37 -27.05 -20.74
C PRO A 265 -7.23 -25.93 -21.76
N ALA A 266 -7.51 -24.67 -21.37
CA ALA A 266 -7.35 -23.50 -22.22
C ALA A 266 -5.93 -22.90 -22.17
N ALA A 267 -5.04 -23.44 -21.32
CA ALA A 267 -3.65 -22.98 -21.26
C ALA A 267 -2.79 -23.65 -22.34
N HIS A 268 -1.93 -22.88 -22.98
CA HIS A 268 -0.98 -23.34 -23.99
C HIS A 268 0.36 -23.65 -23.34
N ILE A 269 0.79 -24.92 -23.38
CA ILE A 269 2.09 -25.35 -22.84
C ILE A 269 3.14 -25.31 -23.93
N ILE A 270 4.19 -24.52 -23.71
CA ILE A 270 5.31 -24.37 -24.64
C ILE A 270 6.56 -25.04 -24.07
N ASN A 271 7.00 -26.12 -24.75
CA ASN A 271 8.21 -26.89 -24.40
C ASN A 271 9.37 -26.65 -25.37
N SER A 272 9.11 -25.97 -26.49
CA SER A 272 10.09 -25.80 -27.58
C SER A 272 11.02 -24.61 -27.41
N GLY A 273 10.76 -23.74 -26.38
CA GLY A 273 11.47 -22.48 -26.22
C GLY A 273 11.14 -21.43 -27.26
N LYS A 274 10.13 -21.66 -28.09
CA LYS A 274 9.62 -20.75 -29.12
C LYS A 274 8.09 -20.73 -29.08
N LEU A 275 7.51 -19.55 -29.33
CA LEU A 275 6.09 -19.45 -29.57
C LEU A 275 5.68 -20.19 -30.87
N PRO A 276 4.39 -20.54 -31.02
CA PRO A 276 3.93 -21.21 -32.24
C PRO A 276 4.28 -20.44 -33.51
N ASN A 277 4.44 -21.15 -34.63
CA ASN A 277 4.93 -20.60 -35.90
C ASN A 277 4.15 -19.37 -36.40
N VAL A 278 4.92 -18.43 -36.91
CA VAL A 278 4.56 -17.09 -37.39
C VAL A 278 3.99 -17.13 -38.83
N PRO A 279 3.00 -16.28 -39.15
CA PRO A 279 2.33 -15.27 -38.32
C PRO A 279 1.34 -15.93 -37.37
N THR A 280 1.49 -15.64 -36.08
CA THR A 280 0.66 -16.24 -35.04
C THR A 280 -0.10 -15.17 -34.28
N VAL A 281 -1.40 -15.31 -34.22
CA VAL A 281 -2.23 -14.55 -33.29
C VAL A 281 -2.32 -15.32 -31.98
N LEU A 282 -1.78 -14.76 -30.94
CA LEU A 282 -1.83 -15.34 -29.59
C LEU A 282 -3.10 -14.90 -28.86
N ASP A 283 -3.65 -15.79 -28.03
CA ASP A 283 -4.79 -15.52 -27.15
C ASP A 283 -4.72 -16.44 -25.92
N GLY A 284 -5.00 -15.92 -24.74
CA GLY A 284 -5.02 -16.68 -23.50
C GLY A 284 -3.66 -16.85 -22.81
N LEU A 285 -3.52 -17.90 -22.02
CA LEU A 285 -2.35 -18.19 -21.19
C LEU A 285 -1.32 -19.06 -21.92
N TYR A 286 -0.08 -18.61 -21.95
CA TYR A 286 1.07 -19.36 -22.46
C TYR A 286 2.02 -19.71 -21.31
N CYS A 287 2.11 -20.99 -20.94
CA CYS A 287 3.02 -21.50 -19.91
C CYS A 287 4.29 -22.05 -20.55
N ILE A 288 5.41 -21.41 -20.25
CA ILE A 288 6.70 -21.69 -20.88
C ILE A 288 7.53 -22.62 -19.99
N ASN A 289 7.79 -23.83 -20.43
CA ASN A 289 8.69 -24.74 -19.75
C ASN A 289 10.14 -24.50 -20.19
N GLY A 290 10.91 -23.79 -19.37
CA GLY A 290 12.30 -23.42 -19.64
C GLY A 290 12.44 -22.04 -20.29
N ASN A 291 13.41 -21.90 -21.18
CA ASN A 291 13.70 -20.60 -21.81
C ASN A 291 12.73 -20.31 -22.96
N LEU A 292 12.33 -19.04 -23.08
CA LEU A 292 11.63 -18.54 -24.28
C LEU A 292 12.55 -17.59 -25.05
N SER A 293 12.71 -17.84 -26.34
CA SER A 293 13.48 -16.98 -27.24
C SER A 293 12.66 -16.63 -28.47
N ILE A 294 12.51 -15.34 -28.71
CA ILE A 294 11.91 -14.76 -29.91
C ILE A 294 13.05 -14.07 -30.65
N ASN A 295 13.35 -14.53 -31.87
CA ASN A 295 14.52 -14.06 -32.62
C ASN A 295 14.16 -13.83 -34.09
N GLY A 296 14.93 -12.97 -34.73
CA GLY A 296 14.79 -12.73 -36.17
C GLY A 296 13.73 -11.70 -36.52
N ASN A 297 13.00 -11.95 -37.62
CA ASN A 297 11.97 -11.04 -38.14
C ASN A 297 10.57 -11.66 -37.98
N GLU A 298 10.32 -12.23 -36.79
CA GLU A 298 9.03 -12.84 -36.50
C GLU A 298 7.96 -11.77 -36.28
N GLU A 299 6.75 -12.02 -36.80
CA GLU A 299 5.58 -11.18 -36.54
C GLU A 299 4.67 -11.92 -35.54
N ILE A 300 4.46 -11.32 -34.37
CA ILE A 300 3.68 -11.89 -33.27
C ILE A 300 2.65 -10.88 -32.87
N THR A 301 1.39 -11.24 -32.95
CA THR A 301 0.28 -10.41 -32.53
C THR A 301 -0.58 -11.16 -31.49
N GLY A 302 -1.24 -10.47 -30.59
CA GLY A 302 -2.16 -11.10 -29.66
C GLY A 302 -2.84 -10.12 -28.73
N THR A 303 -4.05 -10.49 -28.36
CA THR A 303 -4.84 -9.80 -27.32
C THR A 303 -5.24 -10.80 -26.25
N ASN A 304 -5.47 -10.31 -25.03
CA ASN A 304 -5.78 -11.16 -23.85
C ASN A 304 -4.67 -12.18 -23.52
N VAL A 305 -3.42 -11.84 -23.78
CA VAL A 305 -2.27 -12.76 -23.65
C VAL A 305 -1.62 -12.60 -22.29
N THR A 306 -1.32 -13.73 -21.64
CA THR A 306 -0.37 -13.79 -20.52
C THR A 306 0.72 -14.82 -20.86
N ILE A 307 1.98 -14.39 -20.85
CA ILE A 307 3.15 -15.26 -20.98
C ILE A 307 3.72 -15.53 -19.62
N TYR A 308 3.55 -16.74 -19.11
CA TYR A 308 4.05 -17.17 -17.81
C TYR A 308 5.30 -18.03 -17.95
N VAL A 309 6.40 -17.59 -17.33
CA VAL A 309 7.71 -18.28 -17.39
C VAL A 309 8.09 -18.71 -15.96
N PRO A 310 7.64 -19.88 -15.49
CA PRO A 310 7.94 -20.36 -14.14
C PRO A 310 9.42 -20.62 -13.88
N THR A 311 10.14 -21.00 -14.93
CA THR A 311 11.59 -21.28 -14.88
C THR A 311 12.24 -20.88 -16.21
N GLY A 312 13.50 -20.49 -16.18
CA GLY A 312 14.22 -20.09 -17.38
C GLY A 312 14.10 -18.60 -17.71
N LYS A 313 14.75 -18.19 -18.79
CA LYS A 313 14.85 -16.78 -19.22
C LYS A 313 13.89 -16.46 -20.36
N LEU A 314 13.51 -15.20 -20.44
CA LEU A 314 12.85 -14.63 -21.60
C LEU A 314 13.84 -13.78 -22.39
N THR A 315 13.97 -14.02 -23.70
CA THR A 315 14.86 -13.24 -24.56
C THR A 315 14.15 -12.89 -25.86
N ILE A 316 14.10 -11.60 -26.17
CA ILE A 316 13.64 -11.08 -27.46
C ILE A 316 14.83 -10.42 -28.12
N ASN A 317 15.25 -10.92 -29.31
CA ASN A 317 16.39 -10.42 -30.05
C ASN A 317 16.07 -10.31 -31.54
N GLY A 318 16.77 -9.42 -32.22
CA GLY A 318 16.60 -9.20 -33.62
C GLY A 318 15.65 -8.05 -33.93
N THR A 319 14.87 -8.17 -34.95
CA THR A 319 13.88 -7.18 -35.39
C THR A 319 12.47 -7.80 -35.54
N PRO A 320 11.98 -8.57 -34.53
CA PRO A 320 10.60 -9.04 -34.61
C PRO A 320 9.65 -7.86 -34.44
N THR A 321 8.50 -7.94 -35.11
CA THR A 321 7.38 -7.02 -34.88
C THR A 321 6.42 -7.68 -33.86
N ILE A 322 6.28 -7.12 -32.69
CA ILE A 322 5.50 -7.72 -31.58
C ILE A 322 4.40 -6.77 -31.14
N HIS A 323 3.16 -7.22 -31.28
CA HIS A 323 1.96 -6.48 -30.87
C HIS A 323 1.17 -7.32 -29.85
N LEU A 324 1.45 -7.16 -28.59
CA LEU A 324 0.85 -7.97 -27.52
C LEU A 324 0.14 -7.12 -26.48
N ALA A 325 -1.08 -7.53 -26.11
CA ALA A 325 -1.85 -6.96 -25.03
C ALA A 325 -2.30 -8.03 -24.03
N SER A 326 -2.20 -7.72 -22.74
CA SER A 326 -2.80 -8.51 -21.67
C SER A 326 -4.33 -8.41 -21.71
N PRO A 327 -5.07 -9.31 -21.02
CA PRO A 327 -6.47 -9.05 -20.72
C PRO A 327 -6.60 -7.72 -19.94
N PRO A 328 -7.67 -6.94 -20.20
CA PRO A 328 -7.91 -5.73 -19.41
C PRO A 328 -7.98 -6.05 -17.89
N PRO A 329 -7.49 -5.14 -17.01
CA PRO A 329 -7.45 -5.40 -15.57
C PRO A 329 -8.81 -5.74 -14.95
N ASP A 330 -9.89 -5.20 -15.51
CA ASP A 330 -11.26 -5.40 -15.02
C ASP A 330 -11.98 -6.58 -15.69
N SER A 331 -11.27 -7.36 -16.52
CA SER A 331 -11.86 -8.49 -17.24
C SER A 331 -11.63 -9.82 -16.55
N ALA A 332 -12.62 -10.70 -16.56
CA ALA A 332 -12.42 -12.11 -16.21
C ALA A 332 -12.07 -12.89 -17.49
N TYR A 333 -10.80 -13.18 -17.72
CA TYR A 333 -10.32 -13.94 -18.88
C TYR A 333 -9.45 -15.14 -18.45
N PRO A 334 -9.98 -16.06 -17.61
CA PRO A 334 -9.21 -17.21 -17.17
C PRO A 334 -8.87 -18.15 -18.36
N PRO A 335 -7.70 -18.80 -18.36
CA PRO A 335 -6.68 -18.81 -17.29
C PRO A 335 -5.64 -17.67 -17.38
N ALA A 336 -5.74 -16.76 -18.35
CA ALA A 336 -4.84 -15.61 -18.45
C ALA A 336 -5.06 -14.63 -17.29
N MET A 337 -4.01 -13.88 -16.94
CA MET A 337 -4.01 -12.97 -15.79
C MET A 337 -4.40 -11.55 -16.21
N PRO A 338 -5.51 -10.99 -15.71
CA PRO A 338 -5.91 -9.63 -16.04
C PRO A 338 -4.82 -8.61 -15.74
N GLY A 339 -4.53 -7.72 -16.70
CA GLY A 339 -3.51 -6.69 -16.57
C GLY A 339 -2.05 -7.17 -16.69
N VAL A 340 -1.78 -8.48 -16.71
CA VAL A 340 -0.42 -9.03 -16.72
C VAL A 340 -0.09 -9.66 -18.09
N LEU A 341 0.85 -9.05 -18.80
CA LEU A 341 1.31 -9.56 -20.10
C LEU A 341 2.41 -10.61 -19.94
N ILE A 342 3.41 -10.33 -19.13
CA ILE A 342 4.55 -11.23 -18.89
C ILE A 342 4.73 -11.41 -17.39
N TYR A 343 4.80 -12.67 -16.94
CA TYR A 343 5.00 -12.99 -15.54
C TYR A 343 6.12 -14.03 -15.34
N LEU A 344 7.16 -13.63 -14.61
CA LEU A 344 8.15 -14.50 -14.00
C LEU A 344 7.91 -14.46 -12.49
N PRO A 345 7.60 -15.60 -11.83
CA PRO A 345 7.30 -15.61 -10.40
C PRO A 345 8.54 -15.30 -9.57
N PRO A 346 8.40 -14.94 -8.28
CA PRO A 346 9.53 -14.65 -7.38
C PRO A 346 10.55 -15.77 -7.24
N THR A 347 10.16 -17.00 -7.53
CA THR A 347 11.05 -18.17 -7.55
C THR A 347 11.95 -18.24 -8.79
N ASN A 348 11.68 -17.40 -9.80
CA ASN A 348 12.46 -17.30 -11.02
C ASN A 348 13.31 -16.04 -11.04
N SER A 349 14.61 -16.17 -10.86
CA SER A 349 15.59 -15.05 -10.92
C SER A 349 16.34 -14.95 -12.24
N ASN A 350 15.89 -15.66 -13.29
CA ASN A 350 16.52 -15.58 -14.60
C ASN A 350 16.19 -14.25 -15.31
N ALA A 351 17.08 -13.84 -16.19
CA ALA A 351 16.96 -12.56 -16.88
C ALA A 351 15.77 -12.48 -17.87
N VAL A 352 15.17 -11.31 -17.96
CA VAL A 352 14.31 -10.87 -19.04
C VAL A 352 15.08 -9.88 -19.89
N VAL A 353 15.30 -10.19 -21.16
CA VAL A 353 16.03 -9.33 -22.10
C VAL A 353 15.16 -9.04 -23.30
N MET A 354 14.86 -7.78 -23.53
CA MET A 354 14.08 -7.31 -24.66
C MET A 354 14.92 -6.30 -25.44
N ASN A 355 15.51 -6.79 -26.53
CA ASN A 355 16.35 -5.98 -27.41
C ASN A 355 15.55 -5.59 -28.64
N GLY A 356 15.57 -4.34 -28.92
CA GLY A 356 15.04 -3.54 -29.98
C GLY A 356 14.22 -4.20 -31.07
N THR A 357 13.02 -3.70 -31.17
CA THR A 357 12.10 -4.09 -32.22
C THR A 357 11.44 -2.82 -32.70
N GLU A 358 11.78 -2.39 -33.89
CA GLU A 358 11.12 -1.29 -34.56
C GLU A 358 9.63 -1.62 -34.71
N ASP A 359 8.74 -0.67 -34.43
CA ASP A 359 7.28 -0.83 -34.52
C ASP A 359 6.63 -1.87 -33.57
N SER A 360 7.26 -2.25 -32.47
CA SER A 360 6.64 -3.13 -31.48
C SER A 360 5.95 -2.38 -30.35
N TRP A 361 4.83 -2.92 -29.87
CA TRP A 361 4.17 -2.41 -28.69
C TRP A 361 3.71 -3.54 -27.75
N PHE A 362 3.73 -3.21 -26.45
CA PHE A 362 3.37 -4.12 -25.37
C PHE A 362 2.39 -3.41 -24.45
N ILE A 363 1.22 -4.00 -24.24
CA ILE A 363 0.17 -3.46 -23.35
C ILE A 363 -0.03 -4.43 -22.20
N GLY A 364 0.22 -3.96 -20.97
CA GLY A 364 0.09 -4.74 -19.74
C GLY A 364 1.36 -4.76 -18.91
N MET A 365 1.28 -5.38 -17.74
CA MET A 365 2.39 -5.44 -16.79
C MET A 365 3.44 -6.48 -17.21
N LEU A 366 4.72 -6.09 -17.16
CA LEU A 366 5.85 -6.99 -17.15
C LEU A 366 6.29 -7.17 -15.70
N LEU A 367 6.00 -8.31 -15.12
CA LEU A 367 6.20 -8.62 -13.72
C LEU A 367 7.25 -9.73 -13.53
N ALA A 368 8.42 -9.35 -13.00
CA ALA A 368 9.52 -10.27 -12.75
C ALA A 368 10.31 -9.82 -11.49
N PRO A 369 9.69 -9.82 -10.30
CA PRO A 369 10.18 -9.13 -9.10
C PRO A 369 11.53 -9.65 -8.56
N SER A 370 11.95 -10.86 -8.94
CA SER A 370 13.25 -11.45 -8.59
C SER A 370 14.25 -11.49 -9.76
N SER A 371 13.88 -10.94 -10.93
CA SER A 371 14.66 -11.02 -12.16
C SER A 371 15.26 -9.67 -12.53
N THR A 372 16.39 -9.68 -13.21
CA THR A 372 16.88 -8.49 -13.91
C THR A 372 16.16 -8.36 -15.25
N ILE A 373 15.50 -7.23 -15.46
CA ILE A 373 14.87 -6.86 -16.71
C ILE A 373 15.79 -5.90 -17.46
N THR A 374 16.04 -6.20 -18.73
CA THR A 374 16.82 -5.32 -19.62
C THR A 374 15.98 -4.98 -20.82
N LEU A 375 15.72 -3.69 -21.00
CA LEU A 375 14.98 -3.11 -22.11
C LEU A 375 15.95 -2.26 -22.95
N ASN A 376 16.31 -2.71 -24.14
CA ASN A 376 17.19 -1.97 -25.05
C ASN A 376 16.41 -1.57 -26.29
N GLY A 377 16.15 -0.27 -26.47
CA GLY A 377 15.49 0.26 -27.65
C GLY A 377 16.44 0.42 -28.84
N THR A 378 15.96 0.08 -30.03
CA THR A 378 16.63 0.44 -31.31
C THR A 378 15.75 1.32 -32.21
N GLY A 379 14.56 1.71 -31.78
CA GLY A 379 13.61 2.64 -32.44
C GLY A 379 12.17 2.32 -32.08
N GLY A 380 11.36 3.35 -31.84
CA GLY A 380 9.91 3.30 -31.89
C GLY A 380 9.14 2.32 -31.00
N ASN A 381 9.76 1.70 -30.01
CA ASN A 381 9.08 0.77 -29.11
C ASN A 381 8.19 1.50 -28.12
N SER A 382 6.98 0.97 -27.89
CA SER A 382 6.02 1.52 -26.95
C SER A 382 5.63 0.47 -25.89
N TYR A 383 5.70 0.86 -24.61
CA TYR A 383 5.22 0.06 -23.49
C TYR A 383 4.08 0.81 -22.81
N GLN A 384 2.89 0.22 -22.81
CA GLN A 384 1.74 0.74 -22.08
C GLN A 384 1.45 -0.18 -20.90
N GLY A 385 1.99 0.17 -19.72
CA GLY A 385 1.84 -0.65 -18.54
C GLY A 385 2.97 -0.40 -17.55
N GLN A 386 3.19 -1.37 -16.69
CA GLN A 386 4.15 -1.27 -15.61
C GLN A 386 5.24 -2.34 -15.77
N VAL A 387 6.49 -1.95 -15.55
CA VAL A 387 7.64 -2.85 -15.56
C VAL A 387 8.17 -2.99 -14.13
N ILE A 388 8.07 -4.18 -13.55
CA ILE A 388 8.50 -4.47 -12.17
C ILE A 388 9.54 -5.58 -12.21
N GLY A 389 10.76 -5.27 -11.78
CA GLY A 389 11.88 -6.20 -11.73
C GLY A 389 12.71 -6.09 -10.47
N TRP A 390 13.59 -7.07 -10.22
CA TRP A 390 14.62 -6.93 -9.19
C TRP A 390 15.57 -5.79 -9.53
N ASN A 391 16.16 -5.85 -10.73
CA ASN A 391 16.83 -4.72 -11.35
C ASN A 391 16.14 -4.40 -12.68
N VAL A 392 16.07 -3.13 -13.05
CA VAL A 392 15.54 -2.71 -14.34
C VAL A 392 16.58 -1.85 -15.05
N ASN A 393 17.09 -2.37 -16.17
CA ASN A 393 18.04 -1.69 -17.02
C ASN A 393 17.30 -1.21 -18.28
N VAL A 394 17.28 0.08 -18.48
CA VAL A 394 16.73 0.69 -19.71
C VAL A 394 17.85 1.36 -20.47
N GLY A 395 18.01 0.96 -21.73
CA GLY A 395 19.08 1.48 -22.55
C GLY A 395 18.76 1.45 -24.05
N GLY A 396 19.69 1.95 -24.82
CA GLY A 396 19.58 1.97 -26.27
C GLY A 396 20.15 3.22 -26.90
N THR A 397 20.16 3.24 -28.22
CA THR A 397 20.65 4.37 -29.03
C THR A 397 19.54 5.15 -29.70
N SER A 398 18.30 4.72 -29.54
CA SER A 398 17.10 5.34 -30.10
C SER A 398 16.00 5.55 -29.04
N ASP A 399 15.01 6.33 -29.42
CA ASP A 399 13.95 6.76 -28.51
C ASP A 399 13.06 5.59 -28.08
N THR A 400 12.74 5.51 -26.80
CA THR A 400 11.83 4.54 -26.19
C THR A 400 10.67 5.30 -25.56
N TYR A 401 9.42 4.89 -25.83
CA TYR A 401 8.19 5.53 -25.37
C TYR A 401 7.37 4.60 -24.51
#